data_74d747dd30ad1696a1539073aeb8a9fa
#
_entry.id   74d747dd30ad1696a1539073aeb8a9fa
#
_cell.length_a   1.000
_cell.length_b   1.000
_cell.length_c   1.000
_cell.angle_alpha   90.00
_cell.angle_beta   90.00
_cell.angle_gamma   90.00
#
_symmetry.space_group_name_H-M   'P 1'
#
loop_
_entity.id
_entity.type
_entity.pdbx_description
1 polymer ?
#
loop_
_entity_poly.entity_id
_entity_poly.type
_entity_poly.pdbx_seq_one_letter_code
_entity_poly.pdbx_strand_id
1 'polypeptide(L)'
;SLVEKTKGLYEGSSMLSAYGERDQIVMIANAFNTAEESGKYESQEFQGNDFSELGGLVSSVQTGANYNTSRIKHFETTVSAIYKHTAKNDKRRFSRTSFSGTTNDILTDGGTNSLGKEDLLSVALEMSKQNGKLLVEILPKFNFSKSRMNSSNFSTATDILTNSLLNSLSATSFLEDKHYSSNGYIGMTGIDLGKARRRLGIGVNYDVGTSDGNEADNSIKNLNYENSKNALDI
;
A
#
# COMPACT_ATOMS: atom_id res chain seq x y z
N SER A 1 -20.31 26.69 11.12
CA SER A 1 -19.36 26.89 10.04
C SER A 1 -18.10 26.08 10.36
N LEU A 2 -18.07 24.85 9.90
CA LEU A 2 -16.86 23.99 9.94
C LEU A 2 -15.94 24.47 8.83
N VAL A 3 -14.95 25.26 9.17
CA VAL A 3 -13.81 25.51 8.30
C VAL A 3 -13.00 24.22 8.27
N GLU A 4 -13.25 23.39 7.28
CA GLU A 4 -12.32 22.32 6.93
C GLU A 4 -10.99 22.99 6.56
N LYS A 5 -9.96 22.78 7.40
CA LYS A 5 -8.60 23.16 7.03
C LYS A 5 -8.26 22.39 5.76
N THR A 6 -8.30 23.04 4.63
CA THR A 6 -7.75 22.52 3.37
C THR A 6 -6.26 22.23 3.62
N LYS A 7 -5.90 20.96 3.71
CA LYS A 7 -4.50 20.57 3.71
C LYS A 7 -3.95 21.00 2.36
N GLY A 8 -2.95 21.87 2.36
CA GLY A 8 -2.29 22.30 1.13
C GLY A 8 -1.77 21.08 0.37
N LEU A 9 -1.99 21.08 -0.94
CA LEU A 9 -1.41 20.08 -1.83
C LEU A 9 0.07 20.40 -2.03
N TYR A 10 0.91 19.39 -2.01
CA TYR A 10 2.34 19.54 -2.26
C TYR A 10 2.88 18.36 -3.06
N GLU A 11 3.89 18.65 -3.84
CA GLU A 11 4.72 17.67 -4.53
C GLU A 11 6.14 18.16 -4.52
N GLY A 12 7.08 17.27 -4.28
CA GLY A 12 8.50 17.58 -4.27
C GLY A 12 9.35 16.36 -4.53
N SER A 13 10.42 16.54 -5.28
CA SER A 13 11.41 15.51 -5.55
C SER A 13 12.82 16.06 -5.37
N SER A 14 13.73 15.22 -4.92
CA SER A 14 15.15 15.53 -4.82
C SER A 14 15.98 14.32 -5.20
N MET A 15 17.14 14.59 -5.79
CA MET A 15 18.13 13.59 -6.14
C MET A 15 19.51 14.08 -5.73
N LEU A 16 20.27 13.21 -5.09
CA LEU A 16 21.68 13.42 -4.76
C LEU A 16 22.48 12.28 -5.37
N SER A 17 23.58 12.62 -6.05
CA SER A 17 24.52 11.63 -6.57
C SER A 17 25.95 12.02 -6.23
N ALA A 18 26.76 11.03 -5.89
CA ALA A 18 28.19 11.18 -5.68
C ALA A 18 28.94 10.04 -6.37
N TYR A 19 30.06 10.38 -6.99
CA TYR A 19 30.87 9.47 -7.79
C TYR A 19 32.30 9.51 -7.29
N GLY A 20 32.86 8.35 -7.00
CA GLY A 20 34.27 8.13 -6.72
C GLY A 20 34.89 7.24 -7.79
N GLU A 21 36.17 6.95 -7.67
CA GLU A 21 36.89 6.07 -8.61
C GLU A 21 36.32 4.63 -8.66
N ARG A 22 35.77 4.15 -7.54
CA ARG A 22 35.28 2.79 -7.39
C ARG A 22 33.91 2.71 -6.76
N ASP A 23 33.33 3.84 -6.43
CA ASP A 23 32.06 3.94 -5.70
C ASP A 23 31.14 4.94 -6.39
N GLN A 24 29.90 4.59 -6.44
CA GLN A 24 28.82 5.47 -6.86
C GLN A 24 27.67 5.35 -5.88
N ILE A 25 27.14 6.49 -5.41
CA ILE A 25 25.93 6.55 -4.63
C ILE A 25 24.92 7.45 -5.31
N VAL A 26 23.69 7.00 -5.38
CA VAL A 26 22.53 7.79 -5.83
C VAL A 26 21.45 7.69 -4.77
N MET A 27 20.92 8.80 -4.35
CA MET A 27 19.79 8.90 -3.42
C MET A 27 18.66 9.68 -4.06
N ILE A 28 17.45 9.23 -3.86
CA ILE A 28 16.24 9.85 -4.39
C ILE A 28 15.25 10.01 -3.22
N ALA A 29 14.59 11.16 -3.16
CA ALA A 29 13.48 11.36 -2.24
C ALA A 29 12.34 12.08 -2.96
N ASN A 30 11.14 11.52 -2.85
CA ASN A 30 9.92 12.07 -3.41
C ASN A 30 8.88 12.16 -2.30
N ALA A 31 8.14 13.25 -2.29
CA ALA A 31 7.02 13.42 -1.38
C ALA A 31 5.88 14.12 -2.11
N PHE A 32 4.67 13.62 -1.94
CA PHE A 32 3.49 14.25 -2.49
C PHE A 32 2.26 14.04 -1.59
N ASN A 33 1.31 14.96 -1.76
CA ASN A 33 0.00 14.90 -1.13
C ASN A 33 -1.01 15.46 -2.13
N THR A 34 -1.70 14.58 -2.84
CA THR A 34 -2.62 14.97 -3.90
C THR A 34 -3.99 14.33 -3.70
N ALA A 35 -5.02 14.95 -4.26
CA ALA A 35 -6.38 14.40 -4.28
C ALA A 35 -6.59 13.43 -5.47
N GLU A 36 -5.65 13.39 -6.42
CA GLU A 36 -5.70 12.54 -7.60
C GLU A 36 -4.70 11.39 -7.52
N GLU A 37 -5.03 10.31 -8.21
CA GLU A 37 -4.11 9.19 -8.47
C GLU A 37 -2.81 9.69 -9.08
N SER A 38 -1.77 9.83 -8.28
CA SER A 38 -0.42 10.04 -8.81
C SER A 38 0.23 8.70 -9.18
N GLY A 39 -0.53 7.84 -9.82
CA GLY A 39 -0.10 6.53 -10.31
C GLY A 39 0.91 6.56 -11.47
N LYS A 40 1.46 7.71 -11.82
CA LYS A 40 2.35 7.83 -12.98
C LYS A 40 3.85 7.78 -12.69
N TYR A 41 4.26 7.66 -11.45
CA TYR A 41 5.66 7.36 -11.11
C TYR A 41 5.82 5.89 -10.77
N GLU A 42 5.45 5.04 -11.72
CA GLU A 42 5.82 3.63 -11.72
C GLU A 42 7.34 3.54 -11.90
N SER A 43 8.05 3.33 -10.81
CA SER A 43 9.23 2.48 -10.93
C SER A 43 8.70 1.08 -11.20
N GLN A 44 8.97 0.51 -12.36
CA GLN A 44 8.43 -0.75 -12.87
C GLN A 44 8.69 -2.01 -12.01
N GLU A 45 9.15 -1.86 -10.78
CA GLU A 45 9.56 -2.96 -9.89
C GLU A 45 8.68 -3.14 -8.64
N PHE A 46 7.70 -2.27 -8.39
CA PHE A 46 6.88 -2.36 -7.18
C PHE A 46 5.40 -2.55 -7.50
N GLN A 47 4.97 -3.81 -7.56
CA GLN A 47 3.56 -4.17 -7.38
C GLN A 47 3.25 -4.14 -5.88
N GLY A 48 2.95 -2.96 -5.34
CA GLY A 48 2.26 -2.82 -4.06
C GLY A 48 0.75 -2.92 -4.28
N ASN A 49 0.02 -3.34 -3.26
CA ASN A 49 -1.44 -3.34 -3.29
C ASN A 49 -1.95 -1.96 -3.69
N ASP A 50 -2.68 -1.93 -4.78
CA ASP A 50 -3.15 -0.70 -5.39
C ASP A 50 -4.34 -0.15 -4.59
N PHE A 51 -4.10 0.88 -3.76
CA PHE A 51 -5.16 1.65 -3.12
C PHE A 51 -5.84 2.65 -4.06
N SER A 52 -5.60 2.55 -5.36
CA SER A 52 -6.04 3.53 -6.37
C SER A 52 -7.56 3.57 -6.58
N GLU A 53 -8.29 2.52 -6.25
CA GLU A 53 -9.73 2.44 -6.52
C GLU A 53 -10.62 3.26 -5.56
N LEU A 54 -10.08 3.76 -4.45
CA LEU A 54 -10.84 4.51 -3.48
C LEU A 54 -10.54 6.00 -3.62
N GLY A 55 -11.45 6.83 -4.07
CA GLY A 55 -11.31 8.30 -4.05
C GLY A 55 -10.87 8.79 -2.66
N GLY A 56 -10.05 9.84 -2.55
CA GLY A 56 -9.62 10.39 -1.27
C GLY A 56 -8.26 11.07 -1.35
N LEU A 57 -7.85 11.68 -0.24
CA LEU A 57 -6.55 12.35 -0.15
C LEU A 57 -5.44 11.31 0.11
N VAL A 58 -4.51 11.21 -0.81
CA VAL A 58 -3.33 10.34 -0.71
C VAL A 58 -2.10 11.18 -0.44
N SER A 59 -1.34 10.81 0.57
CA SER A 59 0.00 11.34 0.81
C SER A 59 1.02 10.21 0.76
N SER A 60 2.13 10.43 0.06
CA SER A 60 3.19 9.43 -0.05
C SER A 60 4.56 10.10 0.09
N VAL A 61 5.44 9.39 0.76
CA VAL A 61 6.86 9.70 0.84
C VAL A 61 7.63 8.47 0.39
N GLN A 62 8.49 8.65 -0.59
CA GLN A 62 9.37 7.59 -1.08
C GLN A 62 10.81 8.05 -1.02
N THR A 63 11.66 7.21 -0.47
CA THR A 63 13.11 7.43 -0.47
C THR A 63 13.81 6.20 -0.99
N GLY A 64 14.84 6.40 -1.78
CA GLY A 64 15.63 5.30 -2.33
C GLY A 64 17.13 5.65 -2.29
N ALA A 65 17.94 4.62 -2.14
CA ALA A 65 19.38 4.72 -2.26
C ALA A 65 19.92 3.56 -3.10
N ASN A 66 20.82 3.86 -3.98
CA ASN A 66 21.57 2.89 -4.76
C ASN A 66 23.06 3.15 -4.54
N TYR A 67 23.79 2.11 -4.16
CA TYR A 67 25.23 2.16 -3.94
C TYR A 67 25.90 1.09 -4.78
N ASN A 68 26.74 1.52 -5.71
CA ASN A 68 27.57 0.66 -6.55
C ASN A 68 29.00 0.74 -6.09
N THR A 69 29.67 -0.40 -5.97
CA THR A 69 31.09 -0.45 -5.61
C THR A 69 31.83 -1.60 -6.29
N SER A 70 33.05 -1.33 -6.72
CA SER A 70 34.03 -2.33 -7.18
C SER A 70 35.17 -2.57 -6.17
N ARG A 71 35.02 -2.13 -4.91
CA ARG A 71 36.03 -2.35 -3.86
C ARG A 71 36.11 -3.77 -3.38
N ILE A 72 35.01 -4.52 -3.47
CA ILE A 72 35.02 -5.94 -3.13
C ILE A 72 35.78 -6.64 -4.25
N LYS A 73 36.92 -7.18 -3.87
CA LYS A 73 37.88 -7.76 -4.83
C LYS A 73 37.20 -8.76 -5.77
N HIS A 74 37.23 -8.44 -7.06
CA HIS A 74 36.65 -9.24 -8.14
C HIS A 74 35.12 -9.28 -8.24
N PHE A 75 34.38 -8.51 -7.47
CA PHE A 75 32.93 -8.38 -7.60
C PHE A 75 32.53 -6.95 -7.93
N GLU A 76 31.62 -6.81 -8.88
CA GLU A 76 30.78 -5.64 -9.02
C GLU A 76 29.62 -5.83 -8.06
N THR A 77 29.40 -4.84 -7.21
CA THR A 77 28.41 -4.96 -6.14
C THR A 77 27.51 -3.74 -6.16
N THR A 78 26.22 -4.00 -6.22
CA THR A 78 25.15 -2.98 -6.11
C THR A 78 24.31 -3.30 -4.91
N VAL A 79 24.08 -2.32 -4.05
CA VAL A 79 23.10 -2.37 -2.96
C VAL A 79 22.04 -1.33 -3.26
N SER A 80 20.80 -1.74 -3.33
CA SER A 80 19.66 -0.84 -3.46
C SER A 80 18.71 -0.97 -2.27
N ALA A 81 18.20 0.15 -1.79
CA ALA A 81 17.19 0.19 -0.74
C ALA A 81 16.13 1.21 -1.11
N ILE A 82 14.87 0.85 -0.96
CA ILE A 82 13.73 1.73 -1.20
C ILE A 82 12.78 1.62 -0.02
N TYR A 83 12.40 2.76 0.52
CA TYR A 83 11.34 2.89 1.52
C TYR A 83 10.22 3.75 0.95
N LYS A 84 8.99 3.30 1.13
CA LYS A 84 7.78 4.02 0.76
C LYS A 84 6.81 4.02 1.92
N HIS A 85 6.33 5.20 2.28
CA HIS A 85 5.22 5.38 3.20
C HIS A 85 4.05 6.00 2.44
N THR A 86 2.88 5.40 2.55
CA THR A 86 1.65 5.91 1.94
C THR A 86 0.58 6.03 3.02
N ALA A 87 -0.09 7.16 3.08
CA ALA A 87 -1.26 7.36 3.92
C ALA A 87 -2.42 7.84 3.07
N LYS A 88 -3.57 7.21 3.24
CA LYS A 88 -4.81 7.52 2.54
C LYS A 88 -5.90 7.84 3.53
N ASN A 89 -6.63 8.91 3.27
CA ASN A 89 -7.79 9.33 4.05
C ASN A 89 -8.97 9.52 3.11
N ASP A 90 -9.92 8.61 3.17
CA ASP A 90 -11.15 8.65 2.39
C ASP A 90 -12.34 8.94 3.31
N LYS A 91 -13.09 9.99 2.98
CA LYS A 91 -14.31 10.38 3.69
C LYS A 91 -15.41 10.52 2.69
N ARG A 92 -16.41 9.67 2.80
CA ARG A 92 -17.61 9.70 1.96
C ARG A 92 -18.82 9.97 2.82
N ARG A 93 -19.71 10.78 2.31
CA ARG A 93 -21.03 11.01 2.89
C ARG A 93 -22.08 10.81 1.82
N PHE A 94 -23.19 10.25 2.20
CA PHE A 94 -24.36 10.13 1.34
C PHE A 94 -25.62 10.50 2.11
N SER A 95 -26.58 11.03 1.38
CA SER A 95 -27.94 11.27 1.84
C SER A 95 -28.88 10.72 0.78
N ARG A 96 -29.81 9.90 1.19
CA ARG A 96 -30.77 9.25 0.29
C ARG A 96 -32.16 9.34 0.89
N THR A 97 -33.13 9.85 0.12
CA THR A 97 -34.54 9.81 0.46
C THR A 97 -35.19 8.63 -0.26
N SER A 98 -35.87 7.77 0.48
CA SER A 98 -36.70 6.71 -0.05
C SER A 98 -38.17 7.13 0.05
N PHE A 99 -38.82 7.28 -1.08
CA PHE A 99 -40.23 7.64 -1.18
C PHE A 99 -41.07 6.37 -1.11
N SER A 100 -41.99 6.30 -0.18
CA SER A 100 -42.95 5.22 -0.05
C SER A 100 -44.33 5.78 -0.45
N GLY A 101 -44.91 5.24 -1.51
CA GLY A 101 -46.22 5.70 -1.99
C GLY A 101 -47.37 5.45 -1.02
N THR A 102 -47.17 4.76 0.08
CA THR A 102 -48.19 4.35 1.04
C THR A 102 -47.80 4.57 2.51
N THR A 103 -46.54 4.86 2.80
CA THR A 103 -45.99 5.04 4.15
C THR A 103 -45.12 6.31 4.18
N ASN A 104 -44.60 6.65 5.35
CA ASN A 104 -43.77 7.84 5.52
C ASN A 104 -42.46 7.73 4.70
N ASP A 105 -42.05 8.85 4.13
CA ASP A 105 -40.77 8.94 3.45
C ASP A 105 -39.61 8.82 4.45
N ILE A 106 -38.56 8.09 4.07
CA ILE A 106 -37.42 7.81 4.92
C ILE A 106 -36.19 8.51 4.38
N LEU A 107 -35.57 9.35 5.22
CA LEU A 107 -34.26 9.95 4.97
C LEU A 107 -33.19 9.02 5.57
N THR A 108 -32.27 8.57 4.75
CA THR A 108 -31.10 7.83 5.19
C THR A 108 -29.85 8.68 4.97
N ASP A 109 -29.22 9.09 6.05
CA ASP A 109 -27.93 9.77 6.04
C ASP A 109 -26.85 8.82 6.55
N GLY A 110 -25.70 8.85 5.88
CA GLY A 110 -24.61 7.98 6.27
C GLY A 110 -23.27 8.43 5.73
N GLY A 111 -22.27 7.72 6.13
CA GLY A 111 -20.93 7.97 5.65
C GLY A 111 -19.93 6.90 6.05
N THR A 112 -18.82 6.94 5.36
CA THR A 112 -17.65 6.11 5.61
C THR A 112 -16.44 7.01 5.82
N ASN A 113 -15.65 6.72 6.83
CA ASN A 113 -14.33 7.31 7.03
C ASN A 113 -13.31 6.19 7.09
N SER A 114 -12.38 6.17 6.17
CA SER A 114 -11.33 5.16 6.08
C SER A 114 -9.96 5.83 6.11
N LEU A 115 -9.09 5.35 7.00
CA LEU A 115 -7.71 5.75 7.12
C LEU A 115 -6.82 4.54 6.88
N GLY A 116 -6.17 4.51 5.73
CA GLY A 116 -5.15 3.51 5.37
C GLY A 116 -3.74 4.07 5.57
N LYS A 117 -2.83 3.24 6.01
CA LYS A 117 -1.39 3.51 6.04
C LYS A 117 -0.65 2.28 5.59
N GLU A 118 0.34 2.49 4.75
CA GLU A 118 1.21 1.43 4.26
C GLU A 118 2.66 1.87 4.35
N ASP A 119 3.49 1.01 4.91
CA ASP A 119 4.95 1.12 4.95
C ASP A 119 5.53 -0.03 4.14
N LEU A 120 6.42 0.27 3.22
CA LEU A 120 7.08 -0.69 2.36
C LEU A 120 8.58 -0.43 2.37
N LEU A 121 9.37 -1.46 2.67
CA LEU A 121 10.83 -1.44 2.60
C LEU A 121 11.28 -2.59 1.71
N SER A 122 12.10 -2.29 0.72
CA SER A 122 12.77 -3.28 -0.11
C SER A 122 14.27 -3.02 -0.12
N VAL A 123 15.04 -4.08 0.09
CA VAL A 123 16.51 -4.04 0.03
C VAL A 123 16.97 -5.16 -0.89
N ALA A 124 17.74 -4.83 -1.91
CA ALA A 124 18.35 -5.80 -2.83
C ALA A 124 19.86 -5.64 -2.84
N LEU A 125 20.53 -6.76 -2.91
CA LEU A 125 21.97 -6.85 -3.14
C LEU A 125 22.20 -7.58 -4.46
N GLU A 126 22.98 -6.99 -5.32
CA GLU A 126 23.43 -7.59 -6.57
C GLU A 126 24.95 -7.70 -6.52
N MET A 127 25.46 -8.90 -6.59
CA MET A 127 26.88 -9.15 -6.70
C MET A 127 27.16 -9.99 -7.93
N SER A 128 28.01 -9.51 -8.81
CA SER A 128 28.41 -10.24 -9.99
C SER A 128 29.93 -10.28 -10.13
N LYS A 129 30.43 -11.42 -10.59
CA LYS A 129 31.82 -11.60 -10.90
C LYS A 129 31.96 -12.28 -12.24
N GLN A 130 32.66 -11.64 -13.15
CA GLN A 130 33.00 -12.22 -14.42
C GLN A 130 34.50 -12.51 -14.48
N ASN A 131 34.86 -13.75 -14.79
CA ASN A 131 36.24 -14.18 -15.03
C ASN A 131 36.28 -14.96 -16.35
N GLY A 132 36.69 -14.29 -17.41
CA GLY A 132 36.65 -14.84 -18.76
C GLY A 132 35.21 -15.18 -19.17
N LYS A 133 34.93 -16.47 -19.26
CA LYS A 133 33.59 -16.98 -19.65
C LYS A 133 32.73 -17.41 -18.46
N LEU A 134 33.29 -17.42 -17.27
CA LEU A 134 32.59 -17.75 -16.02
C LEU A 134 31.96 -16.50 -15.46
N LEU A 135 30.64 -16.57 -15.19
CA LEU A 135 29.88 -15.58 -14.49
C LEU A 135 29.30 -16.16 -13.20
N VAL A 136 29.54 -15.49 -12.09
CA VAL A 136 28.95 -15.80 -10.78
C VAL A 136 28.03 -14.66 -10.40
N GLU A 137 26.80 -14.96 -9.98
CA GLU A 137 25.78 -13.99 -9.60
C GLU A 137 25.16 -14.35 -8.26
N ILE A 138 24.96 -13.36 -7.41
CA ILE A 138 24.30 -13.47 -6.10
C ILE A 138 23.33 -12.30 -5.98
N LEU A 139 22.04 -12.57 -6.00
CA LEU A 139 20.95 -11.59 -6.14
C LEU A 139 19.89 -11.76 -5.05
N PRO A 140 20.19 -11.60 -3.74
CA PRO A 140 19.18 -11.64 -2.70
C PRO A 140 18.37 -10.34 -2.65
N LYS A 141 17.08 -10.45 -2.35
CA LYS A 141 16.17 -9.37 -2.13
C LYS A 141 15.34 -9.62 -0.88
N PHE A 142 15.17 -8.59 -0.06
CA PHE A 142 14.31 -8.56 1.12
C PHE A 142 13.22 -7.54 0.94
N ASN A 143 11.99 -7.92 1.27
CA ASN A 143 10.85 -7.02 1.28
C ASN A 143 10.16 -7.11 2.64
N PHE A 144 9.77 -5.96 3.12
CA PHE A 144 8.91 -5.79 4.29
C PHE A 144 7.77 -4.87 3.90
N SER A 145 6.55 -5.28 4.19
CA SER A 145 5.41 -4.40 4.11
C SER A 145 4.58 -4.47 5.38
N LYS A 146 4.02 -3.33 5.76
CA LYS A 146 3.09 -3.20 6.87
C LYS A 146 1.94 -2.33 6.41
N SER A 147 0.74 -2.88 6.42
CA SER A 147 -0.48 -2.13 6.15
C SER A 147 -1.34 -2.04 7.40
N ARG A 148 -2.01 -0.91 7.56
CA ARG A 148 -3.00 -0.67 8.59
C ARG A 148 -4.18 0.05 7.99
N MET A 149 -5.36 -0.42 8.25
CA MET A 149 -6.59 0.19 7.81
C MET A 149 -7.55 0.31 8.97
N ASN A 150 -8.01 1.52 9.23
CA ASN A 150 -9.11 1.79 10.15
C ASN A 150 -10.28 2.29 9.33
N SER A 151 -11.43 1.68 9.44
CA SER A 151 -12.64 2.19 8.83
C SER A 151 -13.75 2.36 9.84
N SER A 152 -14.56 3.37 9.64
CA SER A 152 -15.77 3.61 10.40
C SER A 152 -16.92 3.93 9.45
N ASN A 153 -18.00 3.22 9.60
CA ASN A 153 -19.23 3.41 8.85
C ASN A 153 -20.34 3.83 9.82
N PHE A 154 -21.11 4.81 9.43
CA PHE A 154 -22.32 5.16 10.17
C PHE A 154 -23.49 5.37 9.21
N SER A 155 -24.67 5.08 9.66
CA SER A 155 -25.89 5.31 8.91
C SER A 155 -27.03 5.53 9.87
N THR A 156 -27.89 6.50 9.59
CA THR A 156 -29.12 6.80 10.33
C THR A 156 -30.28 6.86 9.37
N ALA A 157 -31.38 6.22 9.72
CA ALA A 157 -32.64 6.32 8.97
C ALA A 157 -33.67 7.05 9.84
N THR A 158 -34.25 8.10 9.29
CA THR A 158 -35.19 8.99 9.97
C THR A 158 -36.47 9.07 9.16
N ASP A 159 -37.62 9.01 9.81
CA ASP A 159 -38.91 9.29 9.23
C ASP A 159 -39.02 10.80 9.02
N ILE A 160 -39.26 11.23 7.78
CA ILE A 160 -39.29 12.65 7.43
C ILE A 160 -40.47 13.37 8.05
N LEU A 161 -41.63 12.70 8.15
CA LEU A 161 -42.87 13.29 8.63
C LEU A 161 -42.86 13.54 10.14
N THR A 162 -42.37 12.53 10.88
CA THR A 162 -42.34 12.56 12.36
C THR A 162 -41.02 13.02 12.94
N ASN A 163 -39.99 13.13 12.09
CA ASN A 163 -38.62 13.42 12.48
C ASN A 163 -38.07 12.41 13.52
N SER A 164 -38.60 11.18 13.52
CA SER A 164 -38.21 10.14 14.45
C SER A 164 -37.10 9.27 13.90
N LEU A 165 -36.12 8.93 14.73
CA LEU A 165 -35.04 8.02 14.37
C LEU A 165 -35.58 6.59 14.31
N LEU A 166 -35.56 5.97 13.13
CA LEU A 166 -36.02 4.60 12.91
C LEU A 166 -34.89 3.57 13.14
N ASN A 167 -33.70 3.90 12.71
CA ASN A 167 -32.56 2.99 12.76
C ASN A 167 -31.25 3.78 12.83
N SER A 168 -30.27 3.25 13.55
CA SER A 168 -28.90 3.73 13.49
C SER A 168 -27.93 2.54 13.46
N LEU A 169 -26.93 2.65 12.62
CA LEU A 169 -25.83 1.70 12.50
C LEU A 169 -24.51 2.45 12.69
N SER A 170 -23.66 1.92 13.54
CA SER A 170 -22.26 2.33 13.65
C SER A 170 -21.39 1.08 13.62
N ALA A 171 -20.44 1.05 12.72
CA ALA A 171 -19.49 -0.04 12.62
C ALA A 171 -18.06 0.52 12.50
N THR A 172 -17.14 -0.11 13.18
CA THR A 172 -15.70 0.18 13.07
C THR A 172 -14.96 -1.11 12.77
N SER A 173 -14.02 -1.04 11.85
CA SER A 173 -13.11 -2.14 11.56
C SER A 173 -11.66 -1.68 11.63
N PHE A 174 -10.81 -2.58 12.08
CA PHE A 174 -9.38 -2.41 12.14
C PHE A 174 -8.73 -3.62 11.48
N LEU A 175 -7.82 -3.36 10.56
CA LEU A 175 -6.99 -4.38 9.92
C LEU A 175 -5.53 -3.94 10.02
N GLU A 176 -4.68 -4.81 10.51
CA GLU A 176 -3.23 -4.68 10.45
C GLU A 176 -2.65 -5.93 9.81
N ASP A 177 -1.84 -5.76 8.80
CA ASP A 177 -1.12 -6.82 8.12
C ASP A 177 0.35 -6.49 8.00
N LYS A 178 1.20 -7.49 8.24
CA LYS A 178 2.65 -7.42 8.10
C LYS A 178 3.12 -8.57 7.23
N HIS A 179 3.88 -8.25 6.23
CA HIS A 179 4.44 -9.24 5.33
C HIS A 179 5.96 -9.08 5.25
N TYR A 180 6.66 -10.20 5.39
CA TYR A 180 8.10 -10.31 5.24
C TYR A 180 8.39 -11.32 4.14
N SER A 181 9.20 -10.96 3.18
CA SER A 181 9.66 -11.92 2.18
C SER A 181 11.13 -11.74 1.85
N SER A 182 11.77 -12.84 1.52
CA SER A 182 13.12 -12.87 0.97
C SER A 182 13.12 -13.78 -0.24
N ASN A 183 13.55 -13.25 -1.35
CA ASN A 183 13.74 -14.02 -2.56
C ASN A 183 15.10 -13.74 -3.17
N GLY A 184 15.56 -14.59 -4.04
CA GLY A 184 16.80 -14.33 -4.72
C GLY A 184 17.30 -15.48 -5.57
N TYR A 185 18.42 -15.21 -6.21
CA TYR A 185 19.11 -16.12 -7.09
C TYR A 185 20.59 -16.20 -6.71
N ILE A 186 21.13 -17.40 -6.70
CA ILE A 186 22.58 -17.65 -6.62
C ILE A 186 22.92 -18.58 -7.76
N GLY A 187 23.83 -18.17 -8.62
CA GLY A 187 24.17 -18.97 -9.79
C GLY A 187 25.58 -18.77 -10.32
N MET A 188 25.97 -19.72 -11.12
CA MET A 188 27.22 -19.72 -11.82
C MET A 188 26.98 -20.24 -13.24
N THR A 189 27.42 -19.50 -14.24
CA THR A 189 27.28 -19.84 -15.65
C THR A 189 28.62 -19.81 -16.36
N GLY A 190 28.73 -20.52 -17.46
CA GLY A 190 29.95 -20.55 -18.27
C GLY A 190 31.04 -21.53 -17.79
N ILE A 191 30.70 -22.51 -16.94
CA ILE A 191 31.60 -23.57 -16.50
C ILE A 191 32.00 -24.39 -17.75
N ASP A 192 33.30 -24.45 -18.04
CA ASP A 192 33.82 -25.17 -19.19
C ASP A 192 33.87 -26.69 -18.88
N LEU A 193 33.21 -27.49 -19.69
CA LEU A 193 33.17 -28.95 -19.56
C LEU A 193 34.18 -29.69 -20.44
N GLY A 194 35.17 -28.98 -20.99
CA GLY A 194 36.26 -29.58 -21.76
C GLY A 194 36.09 -29.43 -23.28
N LYS A 195 36.59 -30.39 -24.06
CA LYS A 195 36.93 -30.31 -25.48
C LYS A 195 35.85 -29.92 -26.49
N ALA A 196 34.57 -29.76 -26.13
CA ALA A 196 33.50 -29.61 -27.12
C ALA A 196 32.75 -28.26 -27.08
N ARG A 197 33.37 -27.19 -26.56
CA ARG A 197 32.69 -25.88 -26.34
C ARG A 197 31.40 -25.98 -25.50
N ARG A 198 31.28 -27.03 -24.71
CA ARG A 198 30.14 -27.25 -23.82
C ARG A 198 30.33 -26.42 -22.56
N ARG A 199 29.27 -25.70 -22.16
CA ARG A 199 29.25 -24.92 -20.92
C ARG A 199 28.09 -25.36 -20.08
N LEU A 200 28.28 -25.37 -18.78
CA LEU A 200 27.25 -25.62 -17.78
C LEU A 200 26.92 -24.34 -17.04
N GLY A 201 25.66 -24.16 -16.72
CA GLY A 201 25.19 -23.21 -15.75
C GLY A 201 24.45 -23.95 -14.64
N ILE A 202 24.69 -23.53 -13.40
CA ILE A 202 24.02 -24.04 -12.22
C ILE A 202 23.51 -22.83 -11.45
N GLY A 203 22.23 -22.85 -11.03
CA GLY A 203 21.67 -21.78 -10.24
C GLY A 203 20.55 -22.29 -9.35
N VAL A 204 20.33 -21.60 -8.25
CA VAL A 204 19.29 -21.85 -7.27
C VAL A 204 18.51 -20.56 -7.05
N ASN A 205 17.21 -20.65 -7.24
CA ASN A 205 16.27 -19.60 -6.82
C ASN A 205 15.68 -20.01 -5.47
N TYR A 206 15.45 -19.02 -4.62
CA TYR A 206 14.72 -19.22 -3.38
C TYR A 206 13.67 -18.14 -3.22
N ASP A 207 12.57 -18.49 -2.56
CA ASP A 207 11.50 -17.58 -2.16
C ASP A 207 10.95 -18.06 -0.81
N VAL A 208 11.01 -17.18 0.18
CA VAL A 208 10.54 -17.45 1.54
C VAL A 208 9.77 -16.23 2.02
N GLY A 209 8.58 -16.43 2.56
CA GLY A 209 7.77 -15.36 3.07
C GLY A 209 6.95 -15.80 4.28
N THR A 210 6.58 -14.82 5.09
CA THR A 210 5.63 -14.97 6.19
C THR A 210 4.75 -13.73 6.28
N SER A 211 3.49 -13.93 6.67
CA SER A 211 2.56 -12.84 6.95
C SER A 211 1.96 -13.01 8.33
N ASP A 212 1.69 -11.90 8.99
CA ASP A 212 1.02 -11.82 10.28
C ASP A 212 -0.06 -10.73 10.19
N GLY A 213 -1.31 -11.10 10.43
CA GLY A 213 -2.46 -10.22 10.28
C GLY A 213 -3.36 -10.25 11.51
N ASN A 214 -3.86 -9.08 11.89
CA ASN A 214 -4.84 -8.89 12.95
C ASN A 214 -6.05 -8.13 12.40
N GLU A 215 -7.25 -8.67 12.65
CA GLU A 215 -8.50 -8.05 12.28
C GLU A 215 -9.40 -7.91 13.51
N ALA A 216 -10.03 -6.76 13.65
CA ALA A 216 -11.01 -6.52 14.71
C ALA A 216 -12.19 -5.72 14.16
N ASP A 217 -13.39 -6.27 14.29
CA ASP A 217 -14.64 -5.64 13.88
C ASP A 217 -15.54 -5.41 15.08
N ASN A 218 -16.15 -4.25 15.14
CA ASN A 218 -17.16 -3.90 16.12
C ASN A 218 -18.33 -3.21 15.42
N SER A 219 -19.55 -3.68 15.67
CA SER A 219 -20.75 -3.08 15.11
C SER A 219 -21.83 -2.93 16.17
N ILE A 220 -22.46 -1.76 16.17
CA ILE A 220 -23.61 -1.44 17.03
C ILE A 220 -24.77 -1.07 16.13
N LYS A 221 -25.89 -1.79 16.29
CA LYS A 221 -27.14 -1.55 15.56
C LYS A 221 -28.25 -1.29 16.54
N ASN A 222 -28.80 -0.10 16.49
CA ASN A 222 -29.98 0.28 17.29
C ASN A 222 -31.22 0.32 16.37
N LEU A 223 -32.23 -0.44 16.71
CA LEU A 223 -33.50 -0.50 16.01
C LEU A 223 -34.59 0.03 16.96
N ASN A 224 -35.26 1.10 16.60
CA ASN A 224 -36.42 1.60 17.32
C ASN A 224 -37.69 0.95 16.74
N TYR A 225 -38.23 -0.02 17.45
CA TYR A 225 -39.45 -0.75 17.05
C TYR A 225 -40.75 -0.05 17.46
N GLU A 226 -40.71 1.09 18.12
CA GLU A 226 -41.90 1.69 18.71
C GLU A 226 -42.97 2.15 17.70
N ASN A 227 -42.63 2.31 16.42
CA ASN A 227 -43.60 2.80 15.41
C ASN A 227 -44.28 1.73 14.55
N SER A 228 -43.99 0.43 14.75
CA SER A 228 -44.66 -0.61 13.95
C SER A 228 -45.95 -1.13 14.54
N LYS A 229 -46.30 -0.80 15.79
CA LYS A 229 -47.53 -1.24 16.43
C LYS A 229 -48.76 -0.40 16.15
N ASN A 230 -48.61 0.85 15.72
CA ASN A 230 -49.77 1.75 15.47
C ASN A 230 -50.31 1.67 14.02
N ALA A 231 -49.77 0.81 13.17
CA ALA A 231 -50.24 0.67 11.79
C ALA A 231 -51.14 -0.56 11.55
N LEU A 232 -51.52 -1.31 12.62
CA LEU A 232 -52.28 -2.56 12.50
C LEU A 232 -53.65 -2.53 13.20
N ASP A 233 -54.12 -1.41 13.67
CA ASP A 233 -55.47 -1.22 14.20
C ASP A 233 -56.25 -0.16 13.42
N ILE A 234 -56.63 -0.46 12.20
CA ILE A 234 -57.84 0.09 11.51
C ILE A 234 -58.42 -1.03 10.62
#